data_bc7ae7749775c7734b172d77e0d573cc
#
_entry.id   bc7ae7749775c7734b172d77e0d573cc
#
_cell.length_a   1.000
_cell.length_b   1.000
_cell.length_c   1.000
_cell.angle_alpha   90.00
_cell.angle_beta   90.00
_cell.angle_gamma   90.00
#
_symmetry.space_group_name_H-M   'P 1'
#
loop_
_entity.id
_entity.type
_entity.pdbx_description
1 polymer ?
#
loop_
_entity_poly.entity_id
_entity_poly.type
_entity_poly.pdbx_seq_one_letter_code
_entity_poly.pdbx_strand_id
1 'polypeptide(L)'
;MVVGMPYGKEIYAQARRELQRRKTQAEREAQRRHDEVEAKHPELIRIEREMAEAGHSIVYALGRPDAQSFLDGLKRQSLKAQRERRELLKKAGLPEEYLETPYTCPICKDTGFANGVICTCHKKLLRSLAYQQINKRYPLDLCSFEGFRLDYYPEEPDSRTGLSPRRRMAEIFEFCMHLSLIHISEPTRRSYIS
;
A
#
# COMPACT_ATOMS: atom_id res chain seq x y z
N MET A 1 -6.08 -2.59 -26.09
CA MET A 1 -7.27 -2.90 -25.25
C MET A 1 -7.36 -1.85 -24.16
N VAL A 2 -8.36 -0.99 -24.21
CA VAL A 2 -8.63 -0.07 -23.08
C VAL A 2 -9.23 -0.93 -21.99
N VAL A 3 -8.43 -1.23 -20.98
CA VAL A 3 -8.93 -1.90 -19.77
C VAL A 3 -9.92 -0.93 -19.15
N GLY A 4 -11.22 -1.20 -19.28
CA GLY A 4 -12.26 -0.38 -18.70
C GLY A 4 -12.01 -0.18 -17.21
N MET A 5 -12.15 1.05 -16.73
CA MET A 5 -12.00 1.37 -15.30
C MET A 5 -13.14 0.67 -14.54
N PRO A 6 -12.88 -0.35 -13.70
CA PRO A 6 -13.93 -1.11 -13.03
C PRO A 6 -14.68 -0.31 -11.96
N TYR A 7 -14.23 0.90 -11.63
CA TYR A 7 -14.83 1.79 -10.63
C TYR A 7 -15.17 3.16 -11.22
N GLY A 8 -16.10 3.88 -10.60
CA GLY A 8 -16.45 5.25 -10.99
C GLY A 8 -15.28 6.23 -10.85
N LYS A 9 -15.30 7.29 -11.68
CA LYS A 9 -14.25 8.35 -11.68
C LYS A 9 -14.02 8.96 -10.30
N GLU A 10 -15.06 9.08 -9.50
CA GLU A 10 -15.00 9.64 -8.14
C GLU A 10 -14.15 8.78 -7.20
N ILE A 11 -14.26 7.44 -7.29
CA ILE A 11 -13.45 6.50 -6.49
C ILE A 11 -11.97 6.64 -6.85
N TYR A 12 -11.64 6.74 -8.15
CA TYR A 12 -10.26 6.96 -8.58
C TYR A 12 -9.71 8.31 -8.09
N ALA A 13 -10.52 9.37 -8.16
CA ALA A 13 -10.14 10.69 -7.68
C ALA A 13 -9.92 10.69 -6.16
N GLN A 14 -10.76 9.99 -5.40
CA GLN A 14 -10.62 9.85 -3.96
C GLN A 14 -9.38 9.03 -3.59
N ALA A 15 -9.12 7.92 -4.28
CA ALA A 15 -7.93 7.10 -4.07
C ALA A 15 -6.64 7.89 -4.34
N ARG A 16 -6.61 8.70 -5.41
CA ARG A 16 -5.47 9.57 -5.74
C ARG A 16 -5.23 10.61 -4.64
N ARG A 17 -6.28 11.27 -4.15
CA ARG A 17 -6.15 12.23 -3.04
C ARG A 17 -5.61 11.58 -1.78
N GLU A 18 -6.08 10.38 -1.45
CA GLU A 18 -5.63 9.65 -0.26
C GLU A 18 -4.16 9.21 -0.38
N LEU A 19 -3.74 8.69 -1.53
CA LEU A 19 -2.34 8.33 -1.77
C LEU A 19 -1.43 9.57 -1.69
N GLN A 20 -1.84 10.68 -2.30
CA GLN A 20 -1.10 11.93 -2.21
C GLN A 20 -1.00 12.45 -0.77
N ARG A 21 -2.09 12.37 -0.01
CA ARG A 21 -2.11 12.72 1.42
C ARG A 21 -1.10 11.89 2.22
N ARG A 22 -1.09 10.55 2.02
CA ARG A 22 -0.14 9.63 2.68
C ARG A 22 1.30 9.98 2.34
N LYS A 23 1.57 10.17 1.05
CA LYS A 23 2.89 10.55 0.56
C LYS A 23 3.38 11.84 1.21
N THR A 24 2.58 12.91 1.14
CA THR A 24 2.93 14.21 1.74
C THR A 24 3.11 14.11 3.26
N GLN A 25 2.29 13.31 3.95
CA GLN A 25 2.45 13.09 5.39
C GLN A 25 3.76 12.37 5.72
N ALA A 26 4.11 11.33 4.96
CA ALA A 26 5.37 10.60 5.13
C ALA A 26 6.58 11.50 4.87
N GLU A 27 6.55 12.33 3.83
CA GLU A 27 7.61 13.28 3.50
C GLU A 27 7.77 14.35 4.59
N ARG A 28 6.67 14.89 5.10
CA ARG A 28 6.70 15.86 6.22
C ARG A 28 7.28 15.24 7.50
N GLU A 29 6.90 14.00 7.79
CA GLU A 29 7.42 13.29 8.96
C GLU A 29 8.92 13.01 8.82
N ALA A 30 9.38 12.61 7.63
CA ALA A 30 10.81 12.44 7.35
C ALA A 30 11.58 13.75 7.54
N GLN A 31 11.03 14.85 7.02
CA GLN A 31 11.66 16.18 7.19
C GLN A 31 11.72 16.58 8.67
N ARG A 32 10.65 16.41 9.43
CA ARG A 32 10.62 16.69 10.87
C ARG A 32 11.70 15.90 11.63
N ARG A 33 11.83 14.60 11.32
CA ARG A 33 12.87 13.74 11.94
C ARG A 33 14.28 14.19 11.55
N HIS A 34 14.45 14.59 10.30
CA HIS A 34 15.71 15.12 9.80
C HIS A 34 16.11 16.39 10.55
N ASP A 35 15.20 17.37 10.62
CA ASP A 35 15.43 18.64 11.32
C ASP A 35 15.75 18.43 12.81
N GLU A 36 15.08 17.44 13.44
CA GLU A 36 15.32 17.07 14.84
C GLU A 36 16.71 16.50 15.06
N VAL A 37 17.18 15.62 14.19
CA VAL A 37 18.53 15.02 14.27
C VAL A 37 19.58 16.07 13.94
N GLU A 38 19.37 16.88 12.91
CA GLU A 38 20.28 17.95 12.50
C GLU A 38 20.49 18.97 13.61
N ALA A 39 19.44 19.37 14.31
CA ALA A 39 19.54 20.29 15.43
C ALA A 39 20.39 19.77 16.59
N LYS A 40 20.40 18.46 16.81
CA LYS A 40 21.18 17.81 17.87
C LYS A 40 22.57 17.36 17.41
N HIS A 41 22.73 17.09 16.13
CA HIS A 41 23.90 16.52 15.49
C HIS A 41 24.23 17.25 14.18
N PRO A 42 24.76 18.47 14.23
CA PRO A 42 25.03 19.29 13.04
C PRO A 42 26.04 18.66 12.06
N GLU A 43 26.81 17.68 12.51
CA GLU A 43 27.68 16.90 11.64
C GLU A 43 26.92 16.10 10.58
N LEU A 44 25.61 15.87 10.75
CA LEU A 44 24.76 15.22 9.75
C LEU A 44 24.76 15.98 8.42
N ILE A 45 24.70 17.32 8.47
CA ILE A 45 24.73 18.20 7.29
C ILE A 45 25.96 17.93 6.42
N ARG A 46 27.13 17.80 7.05
CA ARG A 46 28.37 17.49 6.32
C ARG A 46 28.30 16.12 5.67
N ILE A 47 27.88 15.11 6.41
CA ILE A 47 27.79 13.72 5.94
C ILE A 47 26.84 13.62 4.75
N GLU A 48 25.67 14.24 4.83
CA GLU A 48 24.68 14.20 3.75
C GLU A 48 25.11 15.01 2.53
N ARG A 49 25.84 16.09 2.71
CA ARG A 49 26.45 16.84 1.62
C ARG A 49 27.47 15.96 0.88
N GLU A 50 28.36 15.26 1.59
CA GLU A 50 29.31 14.32 0.98
C GLU A 50 28.62 13.20 0.19
N MET A 51 27.50 12.69 0.71
CA MET A 51 26.68 11.68 -0.01
C MET A 51 26.06 12.26 -1.29
N ALA A 52 25.50 13.47 -1.21
CA ALA A 52 24.88 14.15 -2.34
C ALA A 52 25.90 14.49 -3.43
N GLU A 53 27.06 15.01 -3.05
CA GLU A 53 28.16 15.33 -3.96
C GLU A 53 28.67 14.09 -4.69
N ALA A 54 28.84 12.98 -3.97
CA ALA A 54 29.20 11.71 -4.59
C ALA A 54 28.14 11.24 -5.61
N GLY A 55 26.85 11.42 -5.29
CA GLY A 55 25.74 11.10 -6.20
C GLY A 55 25.73 11.97 -7.46
N HIS A 56 25.87 13.28 -7.31
CA HIS A 56 25.89 14.22 -8.44
C HIS A 56 27.12 14.00 -9.34
N SER A 57 28.26 13.66 -8.73
CA SER A 57 29.51 13.46 -9.47
C SER A 57 29.51 12.24 -10.40
N ILE A 58 28.55 11.32 -10.24
CA ILE A 58 28.43 10.15 -11.13
C ILE A 58 28.22 10.57 -12.60
N VAL A 59 27.47 11.65 -12.84
CA VAL A 59 27.20 12.15 -14.20
C VAL A 59 28.49 12.59 -14.88
N TYR A 60 29.48 13.09 -14.14
CA TYR A 60 30.77 13.51 -14.69
C TYR A 60 31.68 12.34 -15.02
N ALA A 61 31.35 11.11 -14.66
CA ALA A 61 32.07 9.93 -15.09
C ALA A 61 31.86 9.60 -16.58
N LEU A 62 30.75 10.08 -17.15
CA LEU A 62 30.42 9.84 -18.54
C LEU A 62 31.46 10.52 -19.48
N GLY A 63 32.07 9.74 -20.33
CA GLY A 63 33.08 10.25 -21.29
C GLY A 63 34.50 10.43 -20.76
N ARG A 64 34.78 10.10 -19.50
CA ARG A 64 36.15 10.15 -18.94
C ARG A 64 36.92 8.91 -19.32
N PRO A 65 38.19 9.04 -19.67
CA PRO A 65 39.06 7.89 -19.95
C PRO A 65 39.33 7.04 -18.69
N ASP A 66 39.26 7.64 -17.50
CA ASP A 66 39.45 7.02 -16.20
C ASP A 66 38.12 6.74 -15.44
N ALA A 67 37.01 6.63 -16.16
CA ALA A 67 35.66 6.51 -15.62
C ALA A 67 35.54 5.45 -14.50
N GLN A 68 36.11 4.27 -14.70
CA GLN A 68 36.02 3.19 -13.71
C GLN A 68 36.68 3.56 -12.38
N SER A 69 37.93 4.07 -12.45
CA SER A 69 38.70 4.48 -11.26
C SER A 69 37.98 5.63 -10.52
N PHE A 70 37.42 6.56 -11.28
CA PHE A 70 36.64 7.70 -10.73
C PHE A 70 35.39 7.21 -10.01
N LEU A 71 34.59 6.31 -10.62
CA LEU A 71 33.42 5.71 -10.02
C LEU A 71 33.74 4.91 -8.76
N ASP A 72 34.86 4.16 -8.77
CA ASP A 72 35.31 3.44 -7.57
C ASP A 72 35.71 4.38 -6.43
N GLY A 73 36.28 5.54 -6.76
CA GLY A 73 36.51 6.63 -5.80
C GLY A 73 35.23 7.14 -5.17
N LEU A 74 34.26 7.51 -6.00
CA LEU A 74 32.94 7.99 -5.55
C LEU A 74 32.20 6.95 -4.70
N LYS A 75 32.26 5.68 -5.11
CA LYS A 75 31.67 4.56 -4.34
C LYS A 75 32.29 4.45 -2.95
N ARG A 76 33.62 4.52 -2.84
CA ARG A 76 34.32 4.50 -1.53
C ARG A 76 33.90 5.68 -0.66
N GLN A 77 33.82 6.90 -1.22
CA GLN A 77 33.39 8.10 -0.52
C GLN A 77 31.95 7.96 -0.02
N SER A 78 31.01 7.53 -0.88
CA SER A 78 29.61 7.32 -0.52
C SER A 78 29.48 6.26 0.58
N LEU A 79 30.18 5.11 0.49
CA LEU A 79 30.15 4.06 1.50
C LEU A 79 30.72 4.50 2.85
N LYS A 80 31.74 5.39 2.82
CA LYS A 80 32.29 5.98 4.04
C LYS A 80 31.26 6.89 4.71
N ALA A 81 30.66 7.82 3.98
CA ALA A 81 29.63 8.72 4.49
C ALA A 81 28.40 7.96 5.01
N GLN A 82 27.95 6.90 4.31
CA GLN A 82 26.87 6.04 4.80
C GLN A 82 27.21 5.34 6.14
N ARG A 83 28.45 4.91 6.32
CA ARG A 83 28.90 4.35 7.62
C ARG A 83 28.90 5.41 8.72
N GLU A 84 29.44 6.59 8.46
CA GLU A 84 29.44 7.71 9.40
C GLU A 84 28.00 8.07 9.82
N ARG A 85 27.07 8.13 8.86
CA ARG A 85 25.64 8.37 9.14
C ARG A 85 25.03 7.32 10.06
N ARG A 86 25.29 6.03 9.81
CA ARG A 86 24.80 4.93 10.67
C ARG A 86 25.37 5.00 12.08
N GLU A 87 26.66 5.28 12.21
CA GLU A 87 27.32 5.45 13.51
C GLU A 87 26.75 6.62 14.30
N LEU A 88 26.47 7.74 13.62
CA LEU A 88 25.82 8.91 14.20
C LEU A 88 24.44 8.54 14.75
N LEU A 89 23.59 7.92 13.95
CA LEU A 89 22.25 7.49 14.39
C LEU A 89 22.34 6.51 15.56
N LYS A 90 23.26 5.55 15.51
CA LYS A 90 23.50 4.61 16.60
C LYS A 90 23.92 5.32 17.89
N LYS A 91 24.82 6.29 17.83
CA LYS A 91 25.23 7.11 18.99
C LYS A 91 24.06 7.93 19.54
N ALA A 92 23.17 8.40 18.68
CA ALA A 92 21.94 9.10 19.04
C ALA A 92 20.86 8.19 19.63
N GLY A 93 21.07 6.85 19.66
CA GLY A 93 20.07 5.87 20.12
C GLY A 93 18.91 5.69 19.14
N LEU A 94 19.09 6.03 17.86
CA LEU A 94 18.08 5.97 16.82
C LEU A 94 18.30 4.76 15.89
N PRO A 95 17.22 4.18 15.33
CA PRO A 95 17.34 3.13 14.29
C PRO A 95 18.07 3.64 13.04
N GLU A 96 18.71 2.75 12.30
CA GLU A 96 19.42 3.11 11.05
C GLU A 96 18.47 3.73 10.00
N GLU A 97 17.21 3.27 9.98
CA GLU A 97 16.17 3.71 9.06
C GLU A 97 15.41 4.96 9.55
N TYR A 98 15.80 5.56 10.69
CA TYR A 98 15.06 6.67 11.30
C TYR A 98 14.86 7.86 10.36
N LEU A 99 15.86 8.16 9.53
CA LEU A 99 15.80 9.24 8.55
C LEU A 99 15.21 8.83 7.20
N GLU A 100 14.79 7.56 7.05
CA GLU A 100 14.09 7.14 5.85
C GLU A 100 12.64 7.63 5.89
N THR A 101 12.10 7.92 4.69
CA THR A 101 10.71 8.37 4.58
C THR A 101 9.76 7.21 4.91
N PRO A 102 8.88 7.34 5.93
CA PRO A 102 8.02 6.25 6.40
C PRO A 102 6.79 6.07 5.49
N TYR A 103 7.01 5.70 4.24
CA TYR A 103 5.91 5.43 3.31
C TYR A 103 5.04 4.26 3.77
N THR A 104 3.71 4.39 3.63
CA THR A 104 2.76 3.31 3.95
C THR A 104 2.97 2.10 3.04
N CYS A 105 3.31 2.34 1.78
CA CYS A 105 3.63 1.28 0.83
C CYS A 105 5.10 1.35 0.42
N PRO A 106 5.94 0.38 0.82
CA PRO A 106 7.36 0.38 0.47
C PRO A 106 7.61 0.14 -1.03
N ILE A 107 6.66 -0.53 -1.73
CA ILE A 107 6.81 -0.87 -3.15
C ILE A 107 6.67 0.36 -4.03
N CYS A 108 5.60 1.14 -3.87
CA CYS A 108 5.33 2.29 -4.74
C CYS A 108 5.59 3.64 -4.06
N LYS A 109 6.02 3.65 -2.80
CA LYS A 109 6.24 4.87 -2.01
C LYS A 109 5.03 5.82 -2.07
N ASP A 110 3.84 5.22 -1.89
CA ASP A 110 2.54 5.87 -1.90
C ASP A 110 2.17 6.64 -3.19
N THR A 111 2.88 6.38 -4.31
CA THR A 111 2.51 6.92 -5.63
C THR A 111 1.33 6.20 -6.26
N GLY A 112 1.04 4.97 -5.80
CA GLY A 112 -0.01 4.11 -6.36
C GLY A 112 0.40 3.34 -7.61
N PHE A 113 1.63 3.54 -8.13
CA PHE A 113 2.16 2.87 -9.31
C PHE A 113 3.57 2.34 -9.05
N ALA A 114 3.86 1.17 -9.58
CA ALA A 114 5.19 0.57 -9.55
C ALA A 114 5.47 -0.07 -10.92
N ASN A 115 6.62 0.21 -11.53
CA ASN A 115 7.03 -0.29 -12.84
C ASN A 115 5.97 -0.09 -13.94
N GLY A 116 5.32 1.08 -13.96
CA GLY A 116 4.30 1.43 -14.95
C GLY A 116 2.93 0.78 -14.76
N VAL A 117 2.75 -0.05 -13.71
CA VAL A 117 1.47 -0.72 -13.40
C VAL A 117 0.89 -0.23 -12.07
N ILE A 118 -0.43 -0.38 -11.92
CA ILE A 118 -1.12 -0.03 -10.68
C ILE A 118 -0.65 -0.94 -9.55
N CYS A 119 -0.13 -0.35 -8.47
CA CYS A 119 0.34 -1.06 -7.29
C CYS A 119 -0.80 -1.80 -6.57
N THR A 120 -0.46 -2.90 -5.91
CA THR A 120 -1.41 -3.68 -5.10
C THR A 120 -2.06 -2.86 -3.98
N CYS A 121 -1.33 -1.92 -3.37
CA CYS A 121 -1.87 -1.00 -2.36
C CYS A 121 -2.98 -0.11 -2.95
N HIS A 122 -2.81 0.41 -4.17
CA HIS A 122 -3.80 1.22 -4.86
C HIS A 122 -5.04 0.39 -5.20
N LYS A 123 -4.86 -0.85 -5.70
CA LYS A 123 -5.98 -1.77 -5.95
C LYS A 123 -6.79 -2.05 -4.68
N LYS A 124 -6.10 -2.30 -3.54
CA LYS A 124 -6.76 -2.49 -2.25
C LYS A 124 -7.54 -1.24 -1.82
N LEU A 125 -6.95 -0.06 -1.98
CA LEU A 125 -7.59 1.21 -1.65
C LEU A 125 -8.85 1.45 -2.49
N LEU A 126 -8.79 1.21 -3.81
CA LEU A 126 -9.96 1.33 -4.69
C LEU A 126 -11.11 0.40 -4.25
N ARG A 127 -10.80 -0.85 -3.91
CA ARG A 127 -11.81 -1.79 -3.40
C ARG A 127 -12.44 -1.30 -2.10
N SER A 128 -11.62 -0.83 -1.16
CA SER A 128 -12.10 -0.30 0.13
C SER A 128 -13.02 0.91 -0.06
N LEU A 129 -12.65 1.84 -0.93
CA LEU A 129 -13.46 3.03 -1.22
C LEU A 129 -14.76 2.67 -1.93
N ALA A 130 -14.72 1.72 -2.87
CA ALA A 130 -15.93 1.21 -3.52
C ALA A 130 -16.89 0.55 -2.52
N TYR A 131 -16.36 -0.29 -1.63
CA TYR A 131 -17.14 -0.90 -0.55
C TYR A 131 -17.75 0.15 0.38
N GLN A 132 -16.98 1.14 0.81
CA GLN A 132 -17.50 2.24 1.64
C GLN A 132 -18.59 3.04 0.95
N GLN A 133 -18.49 3.26 -0.37
CA GLN A 133 -19.51 3.97 -1.14
C GLN A 133 -20.80 3.16 -1.23
N ILE A 134 -20.69 1.84 -1.42
CA ILE A 134 -21.85 0.93 -1.42
C ILE A 134 -22.48 0.89 -0.04
N ASN A 135 -21.68 0.76 1.00
CA ASN A 135 -22.15 0.66 2.39
C ASN A 135 -22.84 1.94 2.88
N LYS A 136 -22.41 3.12 2.41
CA LYS A 136 -23.11 4.38 2.68
C LYS A 136 -24.50 4.44 2.06
N ARG A 137 -24.69 3.82 0.90
CA ARG A 137 -25.98 3.79 0.19
C ARG A 137 -26.88 2.66 0.68
N TYR A 138 -26.26 1.53 0.99
CA TYR A 138 -26.91 0.31 1.48
C TYR A 138 -26.10 -0.19 2.67
N PRO A 139 -26.54 0.05 3.92
CA PRO A 139 -25.77 -0.33 5.11
C PRO A 139 -25.69 -1.86 5.25
N LEU A 140 -24.75 -2.46 4.56
CA LEU A 140 -24.52 -3.91 4.52
C LEU A 140 -24.10 -4.46 5.88
N ASP A 141 -23.57 -3.60 6.77
CA ASP A 141 -23.21 -3.98 8.14
C ASP A 141 -24.43 -4.37 8.98
N LEU A 142 -25.65 -3.98 8.54
CA LEU A 142 -26.90 -4.43 9.15
C LEU A 142 -27.40 -5.77 8.58
N CYS A 143 -26.77 -6.26 7.51
CA CYS A 143 -27.11 -7.53 6.86
C CYS A 143 -26.16 -8.60 7.39
N SER A 144 -26.59 -9.34 8.41
CA SER A 144 -25.86 -10.51 8.91
C SER A 144 -26.64 -11.79 8.64
N PHE A 145 -25.94 -12.92 8.57
CA PHE A 145 -26.58 -14.22 8.42
C PHE A 145 -27.45 -14.56 9.64
N GLU A 146 -27.06 -14.08 10.86
CA GLU A 146 -27.84 -14.29 12.08
C GLU A 146 -29.18 -13.53 12.05
N GLY A 147 -29.22 -12.38 11.35
CA GLY A 147 -30.43 -11.58 11.17
C GLY A 147 -31.34 -12.04 10.02
N PHE A 148 -30.93 -13.05 9.25
CA PHE A 148 -31.70 -13.50 8.10
C PHE A 148 -32.95 -14.25 8.55
N ARG A 149 -34.11 -13.83 8.04
CA ARG A 149 -35.43 -14.36 8.45
C ARG A 149 -36.14 -14.99 7.27
N LEU A 150 -36.32 -16.32 7.33
CA LEU A 150 -37.03 -17.09 6.32
C LEU A 150 -38.56 -16.90 6.37
N ASP A 151 -39.08 -16.45 7.49
CA ASP A 151 -40.53 -16.23 7.70
C ASP A 151 -41.10 -15.05 6.86
N TYR A 152 -40.23 -14.18 6.31
CA TYR A 152 -40.67 -13.16 5.35
C TYR A 152 -41.05 -13.74 3.96
N TYR A 153 -40.68 -14.98 3.68
CA TYR A 153 -40.96 -15.64 2.41
C TYR A 153 -42.17 -16.58 2.55
N PRO A 154 -43.12 -16.51 1.60
CA PRO A 154 -44.29 -17.43 1.60
C PRO A 154 -43.87 -18.90 1.54
N GLU A 155 -44.60 -19.74 2.27
CA GLU A 155 -44.38 -21.19 2.27
C GLU A 155 -45.11 -21.85 1.11
N GLU A 156 -46.21 -21.25 0.65
CA GLU A 156 -47.02 -21.74 -0.44
C GLU A 156 -46.25 -21.74 -1.76
N PRO A 157 -46.36 -22.81 -2.57
CA PRO A 157 -45.70 -22.87 -3.86
C PRO A 157 -46.21 -21.78 -4.82
N ASP A 158 -45.29 -21.10 -5.50
CA ASP A 158 -45.62 -20.17 -6.58
C ASP A 158 -46.30 -20.93 -7.73
N SER A 159 -47.43 -20.46 -8.20
CA SER A 159 -48.24 -21.08 -9.24
C SER A 159 -47.50 -21.27 -10.59
N ARG A 160 -46.47 -20.50 -10.88
CA ARG A 160 -45.69 -20.56 -12.12
C ARG A 160 -44.51 -21.51 -12.02
N THR A 161 -43.87 -21.60 -10.85
CA THR A 161 -42.63 -22.35 -10.67
C THR A 161 -42.82 -23.67 -9.92
N GLY A 162 -43.95 -23.83 -9.22
CA GLY A 162 -44.24 -25.00 -8.36
C GLY A 162 -43.34 -25.10 -7.12
N LEU A 163 -42.49 -24.10 -6.88
CA LEU A 163 -41.51 -24.07 -5.77
C LEU A 163 -41.94 -23.12 -4.69
N SER A 164 -41.79 -23.51 -3.42
CA SER A 164 -41.96 -22.64 -2.28
C SER A 164 -40.85 -21.58 -2.25
N PRO A 165 -41.18 -20.26 -2.23
CA PRO A 165 -40.18 -19.20 -2.09
C PRO A 165 -39.34 -19.35 -0.83
N ARG A 166 -39.92 -19.78 0.28
CA ARG A 166 -39.20 -20.02 1.56
C ARG A 166 -38.15 -21.11 1.41
N ARG A 167 -38.52 -22.24 0.81
CA ARG A 167 -37.59 -23.35 0.57
C ARG A 167 -36.44 -22.96 -0.34
N ARG A 168 -36.74 -22.25 -1.43
CA ARG A 168 -35.72 -21.75 -2.35
C ARG A 168 -34.75 -20.77 -1.67
N MET A 169 -35.27 -19.91 -0.81
CA MET A 169 -34.44 -18.95 -0.09
C MET A 169 -33.58 -19.63 0.99
N ALA A 170 -34.10 -20.71 1.62
CA ALA A 170 -33.30 -21.52 2.54
C ALA A 170 -32.12 -22.18 1.83
N GLU A 171 -32.33 -22.76 0.65
CA GLU A 171 -31.24 -23.34 -0.17
C GLU A 171 -30.19 -22.29 -0.57
N ILE A 172 -30.63 -21.09 -0.97
CA ILE A 172 -29.71 -19.96 -1.27
C ILE A 172 -28.93 -19.54 -0.02
N PHE A 173 -29.59 -19.46 1.10
CA PHE A 173 -28.97 -19.09 2.38
C PHE A 173 -27.87 -20.09 2.77
N GLU A 174 -28.15 -21.39 2.74
CA GLU A 174 -27.16 -22.43 2.99
C GLU A 174 -25.97 -22.35 2.04
N PHE A 175 -26.23 -22.14 0.76
CA PHE A 175 -25.19 -21.98 -0.25
C PHE A 175 -24.29 -20.78 0.06
N CYS A 176 -24.87 -19.63 0.43
CA CYS A 176 -24.13 -18.43 0.81
C CYS A 176 -23.30 -18.64 2.09
N MET A 177 -23.83 -19.33 3.08
CA MET A 177 -23.11 -19.70 4.31
C MET A 177 -21.89 -20.58 3.98
N HIS A 178 -22.06 -21.56 3.11
CA HIS A 178 -20.97 -22.43 2.67
C HIS A 178 -19.87 -21.66 1.93
N LEU A 179 -20.22 -20.75 1.03
CA LEU A 179 -19.25 -19.89 0.32
C LEU A 179 -18.47 -19.02 1.29
N SER A 180 -19.11 -18.46 2.30
CA SER A 180 -18.45 -17.65 3.32
C SER A 180 -17.41 -18.45 4.10
N LEU A 181 -17.69 -19.68 4.46
CA LEU A 181 -16.79 -20.57 5.18
C LEU A 181 -15.59 -21.02 4.33
N ILE A 182 -15.79 -21.27 3.03
CA ILE A 182 -14.72 -21.66 2.10
C ILE A 182 -13.71 -20.52 1.93
N HIS A 183 -14.14 -19.27 1.83
CA HIS A 183 -13.25 -18.13 1.68
C HIS A 183 -12.46 -17.77 2.97
N ILE A 184 -12.93 -18.15 4.13
CA ILE A 184 -12.19 -17.99 5.40
C ILE A 184 -11.07 -19.03 5.53
N SER A 185 -11.25 -20.24 4.96
CA SER A 185 -10.28 -21.34 5.06
C SER A 185 -9.21 -21.36 3.95
N GLU A 186 -9.37 -20.63 2.86
CA GLU A 186 -8.48 -20.66 1.69
C GLU A 186 -7.22 -19.74 1.73
N PRO A 187 -7.10 -18.71 2.58
CA PRO A 187 -5.87 -17.91 2.65
C PRO A 187 -4.61 -18.69 3.03
N THR A 188 -4.78 -19.86 3.67
CA THR A 188 -3.65 -20.66 4.16
C THR A 188 -3.14 -21.69 3.16
N ARG A 189 -3.85 -21.98 2.07
CA ARG A 189 -3.46 -23.04 1.11
C ARG A 189 -2.53 -22.55 -0.02
N ARG A 190 -2.34 -21.23 -0.20
CA ARG A 190 -1.46 -20.66 -1.26
C ARG A 190 -0.03 -20.35 -0.84
N SER A 191 0.37 -20.62 0.39
CA SER A 191 1.73 -20.35 0.87
C SER A 191 2.66 -21.58 0.90
N TYR A 192 2.26 -22.72 0.33
CA TYR A 192 3.06 -23.96 0.35
C TYR A 192 3.35 -24.53 -1.05
N ILE A 193 3.48 -23.69 -2.08
CA ILE A 193 4.05 -24.12 -3.37
C ILE A 193 5.07 -23.06 -3.80
N SER A 194 6.29 -23.22 -3.33
CA SER A 194 7.54 -22.72 -3.94
C SER A 194 8.58 -23.77 -3.77
#